data_eb48db50c4e2f2929c503e8adcad0c85
#
_entry.id   eb48db50c4e2f2929c503e8adcad0c85
#
_cell.length_a   1.000
_cell.length_b   1.000
_cell.length_c   1.000
_cell.angle_alpha   90.00
_cell.angle_beta   90.00
_cell.angle_gamma   90.00
#
_symmetry.space_group_name_H-M   'P 1'
#
loop_
_entity.id
_entity.type
_entity.pdbx_description
1 polymer ?
#
loop_
_entity_poly.entity_id
_entity_poly.type
_entity_poly.pdbx_seq_one_letter_code
_entity_poly.pdbx_strand_id
1 'polypeptide(L)'
;GRHFRLLKKPQIAILSHSGFNSYDVGASWWTIDHHLGIRHSQINAAFINRADLRRYNTIVIPSGGIEVDGQEIKVLTEWVKQGGTLISHGWSTNSVASESGIGSVRRVQDTFEKSKDHDLVIQREWLAGSEKVDMDVAMSHTVNVDNEYTSASTALNQ
;
A
#
# COMPACT_ATOMS: atom_id res chain seq x y z
N GLY A 1 -30.98 19.37 -2.13
CA GLY A 1 -30.57 19.26 -0.74
C GLY A 1 -29.05 19.29 -0.58
N ARG A 2 -28.58 19.89 0.48
CA ARG A 2 -27.14 20.08 0.76
C ARG A 2 -26.33 18.78 0.98
N HIS A 3 -26.99 17.64 0.97
CA HIS A 3 -26.37 16.35 1.29
C HIS A 3 -26.18 15.41 0.10
N PHE A 4 -26.57 15.83 -1.10
CA PHE A 4 -26.41 15.02 -2.30
C PHE A 4 -25.39 15.67 -3.24
N ARG A 5 -24.34 14.94 -3.58
CA ARG A 5 -23.34 15.36 -4.55
C ARG A 5 -23.44 14.45 -5.78
N LEU A 6 -23.54 15.05 -6.94
CA LEU A 6 -23.52 14.29 -8.19
C LEU A 6 -22.14 13.65 -8.34
N LEU A 7 -22.13 12.31 -8.52
CA LEU A 7 -20.90 11.60 -8.79
C LEU A 7 -20.44 11.91 -10.21
N LYS A 8 -19.18 12.30 -10.33
CA LYS A 8 -18.54 12.49 -11.63
C LYS A 8 -17.98 11.13 -12.12
N LYS A 9 -18.09 10.91 -13.45
CA LYS A 9 -17.46 9.75 -14.06
C LYS A 9 -15.96 9.76 -13.77
N PRO A 10 -15.34 8.63 -13.39
CA PRO A 10 -13.90 8.54 -13.19
C PRO A 10 -13.14 8.92 -14.48
N GLN A 11 -12.19 9.83 -14.34
CA GLN A 11 -11.19 10.21 -15.34
C GLN A 11 -9.84 9.91 -14.74
N ILE A 12 -9.30 8.74 -15.06
CA ILE A 12 -8.16 8.16 -14.36
C ILE A 12 -6.87 8.39 -15.16
N ALA A 13 -5.82 8.77 -14.47
CA ALA A 13 -4.45 8.68 -14.94
C ALA A 13 -3.66 7.71 -14.07
N ILE A 14 -2.81 6.88 -14.68
CA ILE A 14 -1.85 6.03 -14.01
C ILE A 14 -0.46 6.61 -14.26
N LEU A 15 0.30 6.89 -13.21
CA LEU A 15 1.70 7.25 -13.38
C LEU A 15 2.50 6.02 -13.78
N SER A 16 3.40 6.20 -14.74
CA SER A 16 4.19 5.11 -15.33
C SER A 16 5.59 5.59 -15.69
N HIS A 17 6.42 4.67 -16.18
CA HIS A 17 7.81 4.91 -16.56
C HIS A 17 8.69 5.29 -15.35
N SER A 18 9.83 5.86 -15.59
CA SER A 18 10.81 6.43 -14.65
C SER A 18 10.70 5.98 -13.19
N GLY A 19 11.31 4.85 -12.83
CA GLY A 19 11.40 4.38 -11.46
C GLY A 19 10.21 3.56 -10.94
N PHE A 20 9.10 3.43 -11.70
CA PHE A 20 7.99 2.56 -11.32
C PHE A 20 8.26 1.10 -11.63
N ASN A 21 7.77 0.22 -10.77
CA ASN A 21 7.74 -1.20 -11.04
C ASN A 21 6.75 -1.49 -12.17
N SER A 22 7.26 -2.07 -13.27
CA SER A 22 6.45 -2.35 -14.46
C SER A 22 5.31 -3.35 -14.22
N TYR A 23 5.50 -4.30 -13.29
CA TYR A 23 4.45 -5.25 -12.90
C TYR A 23 3.31 -4.55 -12.17
N ASP A 24 3.62 -3.63 -11.27
CA ASP A 24 2.59 -2.89 -10.52
C ASP A 24 1.86 -1.88 -11.41
N VAL A 25 2.56 -1.26 -12.36
CA VAL A 25 1.94 -0.44 -13.40
C VAL A 25 1.00 -1.31 -14.24
N GLY A 26 1.47 -2.48 -14.68
CA GLY A 26 0.69 -3.43 -15.47
C GLY A 26 -0.53 -3.97 -14.72
N ALA A 27 -0.39 -4.30 -13.44
CA ALA A 27 -1.49 -4.75 -12.60
C ALA A 27 -2.55 -3.65 -12.41
N SER A 28 -2.12 -2.41 -12.18
CA SER A 28 -3.01 -1.25 -12.08
C SER A 28 -3.76 -1.02 -13.39
N TRP A 29 -3.03 -1.04 -14.50
CA TRP A 29 -3.60 -0.93 -15.83
C TRP A 29 -4.63 -2.03 -16.09
N TRP A 30 -4.26 -3.29 -15.87
CA TRP A 30 -5.13 -4.45 -16.07
C TRP A 30 -6.42 -4.34 -15.25
N THR A 31 -6.31 -3.98 -13.98
CA THR A 31 -7.45 -3.85 -13.09
C THR A 31 -8.42 -2.78 -13.58
N ILE A 32 -7.91 -1.62 -13.95
CA ILE A 32 -8.74 -0.48 -14.35
C ILE A 32 -9.36 -0.70 -15.72
N ASP A 33 -8.57 -1.19 -16.68
CA ASP A 33 -9.03 -1.38 -18.06
C ASP A 33 -9.89 -2.63 -18.20
N HIS A 34 -9.39 -3.76 -17.74
CA HIS A 34 -10.00 -5.07 -18.01
C HIS A 34 -11.11 -5.41 -17.00
N HIS A 35 -10.87 -5.26 -15.69
CA HIS A 35 -11.88 -5.59 -14.70
C HIS A 35 -12.94 -4.51 -14.53
N LEU A 36 -12.55 -3.25 -14.50
CA LEU A 36 -13.48 -2.15 -14.29
C LEU A 36 -14.03 -1.57 -15.60
N GLY A 37 -13.40 -1.85 -16.74
CA GLY A 37 -13.79 -1.30 -18.04
C GLY A 37 -13.71 0.23 -18.11
N ILE A 38 -12.84 0.85 -17.29
CA ILE A 38 -12.74 2.30 -17.20
C ILE A 38 -11.57 2.78 -18.08
N ARG A 39 -11.88 3.69 -19.00
CA ARG A 39 -10.84 4.36 -19.79
C ARG A 39 -9.92 5.16 -18.90
N HIS A 40 -8.62 5.03 -19.12
CA HIS A 40 -7.59 5.73 -18.40
C HIS A 40 -6.48 6.21 -19.35
N SER A 41 -5.60 7.05 -18.84
CA SER A 41 -4.38 7.47 -19.51
C SER A 41 -3.16 7.06 -18.70
N GLN A 42 -2.06 6.77 -19.36
CA GLN A 42 -0.78 6.63 -18.69
C GLN A 42 0.00 7.94 -18.85
N ILE A 43 0.54 8.43 -17.76
CA ILE A 43 1.37 9.64 -17.73
C ILE A 43 2.77 9.23 -17.30
N ASN A 44 3.76 9.60 -18.10
CA ASN A 44 5.14 9.45 -17.66
C ASN A 44 5.40 10.44 -16.50
N ALA A 45 5.79 9.92 -15.35
CA ALA A 45 6.00 10.72 -14.15
C ALA A 45 7.03 11.84 -14.34
N ALA A 46 8.08 11.62 -15.12
CA ALA A 46 9.07 12.64 -15.41
C ALA A 46 8.51 13.89 -16.11
N PHE A 47 7.31 13.80 -16.68
CA PHE A 47 6.66 14.89 -17.39
C PHE A 47 5.37 15.36 -16.72
N ILE A 48 5.13 15.00 -15.47
CA ILE A 48 3.89 15.34 -14.76
C ILE A 48 3.65 16.85 -14.70
N ASN A 49 4.71 17.65 -14.59
CA ASN A 49 4.66 19.12 -14.56
C ASN A 49 4.19 19.73 -15.88
N ARG A 50 4.28 18.97 -16.97
CA ARG A 50 3.84 19.39 -18.32
C ARG A 50 2.47 18.82 -18.68
N ALA A 51 1.97 17.87 -17.88
CA ALA A 51 0.70 17.22 -18.12
C ALA A 51 -0.46 18.12 -17.67
N ASP A 52 -1.53 18.20 -18.48
CA ASP A 52 -2.75 18.88 -18.06
C ASP A 52 -3.56 17.97 -17.12
N LEU A 53 -3.27 18.08 -15.82
CA LEU A 53 -3.90 17.25 -14.78
C LEU A 53 -5.38 17.58 -14.57
N ARG A 54 -5.86 18.72 -15.06
CA ARG A 54 -7.30 19.10 -14.97
C ARG A 54 -8.21 18.14 -15.73
N ARG A 55 -7.65 17.37 -16.64
CA ARG A 55 -8.36 16.33 -17.39
C ARG A 55 -8.72 15.11 -16.55
N TYR A 56 -8.14 14.97 -15.37
CA TYR A 56 -8.27 13.82 -14.50
C TYR A 56 -8.89 14.21 -13.16
N ASN A 57 -9.67 13.33 -12.60
CA ASN A 57 -10.18 13.46 -11.23
C ASN A 57 -9.58 12.42 -10.29
N THR A 58 -8.88 11.43 -10.84
CA THR A 58 -8.19 10.37 -10.09
C THR A 58 -6.82 10.12 -10.70
N ILE A 59 -5.78 10.12 -9.87
CA ILE A 59 -4.43 9.73 -10.25
C ILE A 59 -4.03 8.53 -9.40
N VAL A 60 -3.56 7.46 -10.08
CA VAL A 60 -3.03 6.25 -9.44
C VAL A 60 -1.51 6.29 -9.54
N ILE A 61 -0.85 6.10 -8.41
CA ILE A 61 0.60 6.00 -8.28
C ILE A 61 0.95 4.57 -7.89
N PRO A 62 1.38 3.72 -8.84
CA PRO A 62 1.81 2.35 -8.57
C PRO A 62 3.07 2.31 -7.69
N SER A 63 3.41 1.12 -7.20
CA SER A 63 4.64 0.91 -6.44
C SER A 63 5.86 1.28 -7.27
N GLY A 64 6.76 2.03 -6.69
CA GLY A 64 8.01 2.42 -7.31
C GLY A 64 8.79 3.38 -6.43
N GLY A 65 10.10 3.47 -6.69
CA GLY A 65 10.93 4.53 -6.16
C GLY A 65 10.83 5.73 -7.08
N ILE A 66 9.82 6.58 -6.90
CA ILE A 66 10.01 7.93 -7.36
C ILE A 66 10.88 8.59 -6.30
N GLU A 67 12.07 9.00 -6.66
CA GLU A 67 12.61 10.22 -6.10
C GLU A 67 11.66 11.30 -6.59
N VAL A 68 10.59 11.51 -5.84
CA VAL A 68 9.67 12.58 -6.15
C VAL A 68 10.41 13.83 -5.80
N ASP A 69 11.03 14.38 -6.81
CA ASP A 69 11.66 15.67 -6.75
C ASP A 69 10.63 16.64 -6.20
N GLY A 70 11.01 17.48 -5.25
CA GLY A 70 10.07 18.31 -4.49
C GLY A 70 9.11 19.17 -5.34
N GLN A 71 9.33 19.22 -6.65
CA GLN A 71 8.46 19.89 -7.60
C GLN A 71 7.28 19.04 -8.07
N GLU A 72 7.46 17.77 -8.28
CA GLU A 72 6.39 16.84 -8.69
C GLU A 72 5.37 16.67 -7.59
N ILE A 73 5.83 16.55 -6.35
CA ILE A 73 4.97 16.53 -5.17
C ILE A 73 4.17 17.82 -5.01
N LYS A 74 4.77 18.98 -5.28
CA LYS A 74 4.06 20.26 -5.22
C LYS A 74 2.90 20.29 -6.22
N VAL A 75 3.14 19.83 -7.45
CA VAL A 75 2.12 19.75 -8.50
C VAL A 75 0.98 18.83 -8.07
N LEU A 76 1.30 17.65 -7.55
CA LEU A 76 0.30 16.70 -7.06
C LEU A 76 -0.46 17.26 -5.86
N THR A 77 0.24 17.92 -4.92
CA THR A 77 -0.38 18.53 -3.75
C THR A 77 -1.40 19.60 -4.15
N GLU A 78 -1.03 20.47 -5.06
CA GLU A 78 -1.96 21.51 -5.54
C GLU A 78 -3.14 20.91 -6.29
N TRP A 79 -2.92 19.86 -7.07
CA TRP A 79 -3.98 19.16 -7.76
C TRP A 79 -4.95 18.46 -6.78
N VAL A 80 -4.45 17.85 -5.71
CA VAL A 80 -5.27 17.25 -4.64
C VAL A 80 -6.06 18.33 -3.90
N LYS A 81 -5.45 19.48 -3.57
CA LYS A 81 -6.16 20.63 -2.95
C LYS A 81 -7.31 21.15 -3.82
N GLN A 82 -7.19 21.03 -5.13
CA GLN A 82 -8.25 21.39 -6.08
C GLN A 82 -9.36 20.35 -6.17
N GLY A 83 -9.29 19.27 -5.39
CA GLY A 83 -10.31 18.23 -5.29
C GLY A 83 -10.01 16.97 -6.08
N GLY A 84 -8.78 16.78 -6.53
CA GLY A 84 -8.31 15.53 -7.13
C GLY A 84 -8.20 14.41 -6.10
N THR A 85 -8.42 13.17 -6.55
CA THR A 85 -8.25 11.96 -5.73
C THR A 85 -6.95 11.29 -6.09
N LEU A 86 -6.05 11.14 -5.12
CA LEU A 86 -4.77 10.45 -5.27
C LEU A 86 -4.83 9.09 -4.61
N ILE A 87 -4.47 8.04 -5.35
CA ILE A 87 -4.37 6.67 -4.87
C ILE A 87 -2.94 6.22 -5.04
N SER A 88 -2.23 5.97 -3.96
CA SER A 88 -0.88 5.40 -4.00
C SER A 88 -0.86 4.03 -3.36
N HIS A 89 -0.06 3.12 -3.90
CA HIS A 89 0.14 1.80 -3.32
C HIS A 89 1.61 1.37 -3.36
N GLY A 90 1.96 0.42 -2.48
CA GLY A 90 3.32 -0.08 -2.35
C GLY A 90 4.30 0.99 -1.84
N TRP A 91 5.52 0.96 -2.35
CA TRP A 91 6.61 1.84 -1.90
C TRP A 91 6.34 3.33 -2.14
N SER A 92 5.62 3.67 -3.21
CA SER A 92 5.28 5.05 -3.52
C SER A 92 4.45 5.73 -2.43
N THR A 93 3.70 4.94 -1.64
CA THR A 93 2.92 5.46 -0.51
C THR A 93 3.81 6.14 0.54
N ASN A 94 5.01 5.61 0.78
CA ASN A 94 5.94 6.22 1.73
C ASN A 94 6.37 7.62 1.31
N SER A 95 6.71 7.80 0.03
CA SER A 95 7.15 9.09 -0.49
C SER A 95 5.99 10.09 -0.55
N VAL A 96 4.82 9.66 -1.02
CA VAL A 96 3.67 10.55 -1.23
C VAL A 96 2.98 10.91 0.08
N ALA A 97 2.78 9.94 0.98
CA ALA A 97 1.94 10.14 2.16
C ALA A 97 2.71 10.68 3.38
N SER A 98 3.97 10.30 3.57
CA SER A 98 4.73 10.67 4.77
C SER A 98 5.76 11.78 4.55
N GLU A 99 6.44 11.81 3.41
CA GLU A 99 7.53 12.76 3.17
C GLU A 99 7.06 14.03 2.46
N SER A 100 6.02 13.93 1.67
CA SER A 100 5.54 15.05 0.86
C SER A 100 4.55 15.97 1.57
N GLY A 101 4.00 15.54 2.69
CA GLY A 101 2.96 16.30 3.39
C GLY A 101 1.60 16.32 2.68
N ILE A 102 1.37 15.49 1.64
CA ILE A 102 0.05 15.35 1.01
C ILE A 102 -0.90 14.60 1.93
N GLY A 103 -0.38 13.59 2.66
CA GLY A 103 -1.14 12.80 3.62
C GLY A 103 -0.62 12.98 5.04
N SER A 104 -1.44 12.62 6.01
CA SER A 104 -1.06 12.56 7.43
C SER A 104 -0.67 11.16 7.90
N VAL A 105 -0.26 10.31 6.97
CA VAL A 105 0.09 8.90 7.26
C VAL A 105 1.50 8.84 7.82
N ARG A 106 1.65 8.22 8.96
CA ARG A 106 2.93 7.97 9.60
C ARG A 106 3.33 6.52 9.42
N ARG A 107 4.54 6.28 8.93
CA ARG A 107 5.11 4.94 8.92
C ARG A 107 5.37 4.49 10.35
N VAL A 108 4.86 3.34 10.71
CA VAL A 108 5.21 2.69 11.98
C VAL A 108 6.57 2.02 11.77
N GLN A 109 7.59 2.50 12.49
CA GLN A 109 8.91 1.87 12.50
C GLN A 109 8.87 0.67 13.44
N ASP A 110 9.74 -0.30 13.17
CA ASP A 110 10.01 -1.46 14.03
C ASP A 110 8.83 -2.44 14.26
N THR A 111 7.79 -2.36 13.42
CA THR A 111 6.66 -3.32 13.49
C THR A 111 7.13 -4.76 13.25
N PHE A 112 8.19 -4.95 12.46
CA PHE A 112 8.72 -6.27 12.12
C PHE A 112 9.68 -6.85 13.16
N GLU A 113 10.22 -6.06 14.08
CA GLU A 113 11.02 -6.62 15.18
C GLU A 113 10.18 -7.46 16.15
N LYS A 114 8.91 -7.08 16.33
CA LYS A 114 7.94 -7.83 17.14
C LYS A 114 7.28 -8.99 16.37
N SER A 115 7.46 -9.09 15.05
CA SER A 115 6.84 -10.14 14.24
C SER A 115 7.65 -11.45 14.22
N LYS A 116 8.89 -11.46 14.71
CA LYS A 116 9.73 -12.67 14.74
C LYS A 116 9.09 -13.80 15.55
N ASP A 117 8.50 -13.45 16.67
CA ASP A 117 7.81 -14.40 17.54
C ASP A 117 6.54 -14.92 16.85
N HIS A 118 5.82 -14.05 16.15
CA HIS A 118 4.63 -14.41 15.36
C HIS A 118 4.99 -15.31 14.17
N ASP A 119 6.08 -15.03 13.47
CA ASP A 119 6.55 -15.84 12.34
C ASP A 119 6.98 -17.25 12.82
N LEU A 120 7.60 -17.33 14.00
CA LEU A 120 7.93 -18.61 14.63
C LEU A 120 6.68 -19.43 14.99
N VAL A 121 5.63 -18.79 15.49
CA VAL A 121 4.36 -19.45 15.80
C VAL A 121 3.71 -19.97 14.51
N ILE A 122 3.65 -19.18 13.45
CA ILE A 122 3.11 -19.62 12.14
C ILE A 122 3.93 -20.79 11.57
N GLN A 123 5.26 -20.74 11.64
CA GLN A 123 6.11 -21.85 11.21
C GLN A 123 5.85 -23.12 12.00
N ARG A 124 5.67 -23.03 13.31
CA ARG A 124 5.34 -24.16 14.19
C ARG A 124 3.98 -24.76 13.86
N GLU A 125 2.96 -23.92 13.63
CA GLU A 125 1.64 -24.39 13.20
C GLU A 125 1.69 -25.09 11.84
N TRP A 126 2.45 -24.56 10.90
CA TRP A 126 2.62 -25.16 9.58
C TRP A 126 3.33 -26.52 9.67
N LEU A 127 4.41 -26.63 10.46
CA LEU A 127 5.14 -27.87 10.69
C LEU A 127 4.26 -28.91 11.42
N ALA A 128 3.49 -28.48 12.41
CA ALA A 128 2.56 -29.35 13.14
C ALA A 128 1.45 -29.92 12.23
N GLY A 129 1.05 -29.20 11.20
CA GLY A 129 0.10 -29.69 10.19
C GLY A 129 0.70 -30.63 9.14
N SER A 130 2.02 -30.62 8.97
CA SER A 130 2.73 -31.39 7.93
C SER A 130 3.42 -32.66 8.43
N GLU A 131 3.74 -32.75 9.72
CA GLU A 131 4.45 -33.90 10.31
C GLU A 131 3.57 -34.66 11.30
N LYS A 132 3.83 -35.99 11.44
CA LYS A 132 3.25 -36.77 12.53
C LYS A 132 3.84 -36.24 13.85
N VAL A 133 3.02 -35.53 14.60
CA VAL A 133 3.43 -35.00 15.90
C VAL A 133 3.64 -36.14 16.88
N ASP A 134 4.85 -36.27 17.41
CA ASP A 134 5.10 -37.07 18.59
C ASP A 134 4.44 -36.37 19.78
N MET A 135 3.37 -37.00 20.30
CA MET A 135 2.55 -36.41 21.36
C MET A 135 3.34 -36.15 22.64
N ASP A 136 4.36 -36.94 22.92
CA ASP A 136 5.19 -36.75 24.10
C ASP A 136 6.07 -35.49 23.99
N VAL A 137 6.60 -35.23 22.78
CA VAL A 137 7.35 -34.00 22.49
C VAL A 137 6.43 -32.81 22.45
N ALA A 138 5.25 -32.92 21.87
CA ALA A 138 4.25 -31.83 21.82
C ALA A 138 3.79 -31.42 23.22
N MET A 139 3.53 -32.40 24.11
CA MET A 139 3.11 -32.13 25.48
C MET A 139 4.23 -31.51 26.33
N SER A 140 5.48 -31.84 26.09
CA SER A 140 6.61 -31.19 26.79
C SER A 140 6.83 -29.72 26.38
N HIS A 141 6.37 -29.36 25.20
CA HIS A 141 6.50 -27.98 24.65
C HIS A 141 5.28 -27.10 24.91
N THR A 142 4.12 -27.65 25.28
CA THR A 142 2.89 -26.88 25.55
C THR A 142 3.05 -25.86 26.67
N VAL A 143 3.88 -26.12 27.66
CA VAL A 143 4.14 -25.17 28.77
C VAL A 143 4.86 -23.91 28.28
N ASN A 144 5.69 -24.01 27.25
CA ASN A 144 6.38 -22.87 26.66
C ASN A 144 5.52 -22.11 25.63
N VAL A 145 4.66 -22.84 24.91
CA VAL A 145 3.74 -22.23 23.92
C VAL A 145 2.73 -21.31 24.59
N ASP A 146 2.19 -21.66 25.74
CA ASP A 146 1.24 -20.83 26.48
C ASP A 146 1.88 -19.51 26.94
N ASN A 147 3.14 -19.50 27.33
CA ASN A 147 3.86 -18.28 27.69
C ASN A 147 4.22 -17.43 26.47
N GLU A 148 4.55 -18.02 25.35
CA GLU A 148 4.84 -17.28 24.10
C GLU A 148 3.56 -16.72 23.47
N TYR A 149 2.44 -17.46 23.54
CA TYR A 149 1.13 -16.99 23.04
C TYR A 149 0.60 -15.83 23.88
N THR A 150 0.78 -15.86 25.19
CA THR A 150 0.38 -14.76 26.08
C THR A 150 1.23 -13.51 25.86
N SER A 151 2.53 -13.66 25.57
CA SER A 151 3.39 -12.52 25.28
C SER A 151 3.10 -11.91 23.90
N ALA A 152 2.78 -12.72 22.88
CA ALA A 152 2.39 -12.24 21.56
C ALA A 152 1.02 -11.54 21.57
N SER A 153 0.02 -12.08 22.28
CA SER A 153 -1.29 -11.46 22.41
C SER A 153 -1.26 -10.16 23.23
N THR A 154 -0.37 -10.08 24.21
CA THR A 154 -0.18 -8.86 25.00
C THR A 154 0.53 -7.74 24.20
N ALA A 155 1.41 -8.13 23.27
CA ALA A 155 2.08 -7.18 22.39
C ALA A 155 1.17 -6.61 21.27
N LEU A 156 0.10 -7.33 20.91
CA LEU A 156 -0.90 -6.86 19.93
C LEU A 156 -1.96 -5.94 20.55
N ASN A 157 -2.08 -5.91 21.89
CA ASN A 157 -3.07 -5.09 22.60
C ASN A 157 -2.47 -3.83 23.28
N GLN A 158 -1.23 -3.53 23.06
CA GLN A 158 -0.55 -2.28 23.45
C GLN A 158 -0.23 -1.43 22.23
#